data_a344b090f68c19134a8eb05fbe956ddd
#
_entry.id   a344b090f68c19134a8eb05fbe956ddd
#
_cell.length_a   1.000
_cell.length_b   1.000
_cell.length_c   1.000
_cell.angle_alpha   90.00
_cell.angle_beta   90.00
_cell.angle_gamma   90.00
#
_symmetry.space_group_name_H-M   'P 1'
#
loop_
_entity.id
_entity.type
_entity.pdbx_description
1 polymer ?
#
loop_
_entity_poly.entity_id
_entity_poly.type
_entity_poly.pdbx_seq_one_letter_code
_entity_poly.pdbx_strand_id
1 'polypeptide(L)'
;MARRRQRGFTLLELIVATAILTILVGAAFPLVKITIYRERERELREDLWMIRDGIDRYKDAADRGAFQTKVGSENYPPDLDTLVTGVDAPVKKLKFLRRIPVDPMTKKAEWGMRSMQDDKDSDSWGGQNVFDVYTKSDQTALDGTKYKDW
;
A
#
# COMPACT_ATOMS: atom_id res chain seq x y z
N MET A 1 31.18 42.32 42.02
CA MET A 1 30.10 41.39 41.64
C MET A 1 29.10 42.17 40.79
N ALA A 2 29.06 41.92 39.49
CA ALA A 2 28.13 42.58 38.59
C ALA A 2 26.76 41.86 38.61
N ARG A 3 25.72 42.53 39.11
CA ARG A 3 24.33 42.05 39.06
C ARG A 3 23.87 41.99 37.60
N ARG A 4 23.75 40.79 37.04
CA ARG A 4 23.06 40.58 35.73
C ARG A 4 21.62 41.04 35.87
N ARG A 5 21.23 42.12 35.14
CA ARG A 5 19.85 42.55 35.00
C ARG A 5 19.06 41.43 34.29
N GLN A 6 18.21 40.78 35.00
CA GLN A 6 17.21 39.88 34.40
C GLN A 6 16.17 40.74 33.69
N ARG A 7 16.13 40.68 32.36
CA ARG A 7 15.07 41.30 31.54
C ARG A 7 13.91 40.31 31.48
N GLY A 8 12.79 40.66 32.05
CA GLY A 8 11.52 39.92 31.88
C GLY A 8 10.85 40.28 30.56
N PHE A 9 10.10 39.35 30.00
CA PHE A 9 9.26 39.58 28.83
C PHE A 9 8.12 40.53 29.18
N THR A 10 7.80 41.46 28.24
CA THR A 10 6.61 42.30 28.37
C THR A 10 5.35 41.55 27.95
N LEU A 11 4.20 41.92 28.47
CA LEU A 11 2.90 41.33 28.07
C LEU A 11 2.66 41.49 26.55
N LEU A 12 3.05 42.62 25.96
CA LEU A 12 2.93 42.88 24.53
C LEU A 12 3.79 41.93 23.71
N GLU A 13 5.03 41.65 24.14
CA GLU A 13 5.94 40.73 23.48
C GLU A 13 5.40 39.30 23.48
N LEU A 14 4.80 38.87 24.60
CA LEU A 14 4.14 37.57 24.70
C LEU A 14 2.95 37.43 23.74
N ILE A 15 2.09 38.50 23.65
CA ILE A 15 0.96 38.51 22.75
C ILE A 15 1.41 38.43 21.29
N VAL A 16 2.40 39.22 20.92
CA VAL A 16 2.95 39.21 19.56
C VAL A 16 3.59 37.86 19.21
N ALA A 17 4.39 37.29 20.13
CA ALA A 17 5.01 36.00 19.92
C ALA A 17 3.99 34.87 19.75
N THR A 18 2.93 34.86 20.58
CA THR A 18 1.86 33.84 20.45
C THR A 18 1.04 34.03 19.20
N ALA A 19 0.79 35.25 18.75
CA ALA A 19 0.09 35.52 17.49
C ALA A 19 0.89 35.00 16.29
N ILE A 20 2.18 35.28 16.21
CA ILE A 20 3.06 34.77 15.16
C ILE A 20 3.11 33.24 15.19
N LEU A 21 3.27 32.63 16.37
CA LEU A 21 3.31 31.18 16.52
C LEU A 21 2.02 30.52 16.03
N THR A 22 0.85 31.11 16.34
CA THR A 22 -0.45 30.60 15.89
C THR A 22 -0.58 30.61 14.38
N ILE A 23 -0.11 31.68 13.72
CA ILE A 23 -0.11 31.79 12.25
C ILE A 23 0.80 30.70 11.64
N LEU A 24 2.01 30.51 12.18
CA LEU A 24 2.95 29.51 11.69
C LEU A 24 2.42 28.09 11.84
N VAL A 25 1.82 27.77 12.99
CA VAL A 25 1.21 26.45 13.24
C VAL A 25 0.04 26.22 12.27
N GLY A 26 -0.80 27.23 12.05
CA GLY A 26 -1.92 27.16 11.12
C GLY A 26 -1.48 26.86 9.68
N ALA A 27 -0.37 27.44 9.23
CA ALA A 27 0.18 27.19 7.89
C ALA A 27 0.88 25.82 7.77
N ALA A 28 1.46 25.30 8.83
CA ALA A 28 2.17 24.01 8.82
C ALA A 28 1.21 22.80 8.74
N PHE A 29 0.03 22.91 9.30
CA PHE A 29 -0.91 21.79 9.44
C PHE A 29 -1.35 21.15 8.10
N PRO A 30 -1.72 21.88 7.04
CA PRO A 30 -2.10 21.30 5.76
C PRO A 30 -0.93 20.60 5.06
N LEU A 31 0.30 21.08 5.21
CA LEU A 31 1.48 20.50 4.57
C LEU A 31 1.77 19.10 5.11
N VAL A 32 1.64 18.90 6.42
CA VAL A 32 1.85 17.60 7.06
C VAL A 32 0.86 16.56 6.55
N LYS A 33 -0.42 16.92 6.36
CA LYS A 33 -1.41 16.00 5.80
C LYS A 33 -1.04 15.51 4.41
N ILE A 34 -0.66 16.42 3.50
CA ILE A 34 -0.26 16.08 2.13
C ILE A 34 0.94 15.12 2.13
N THR A 35 1.92 15.33 3.01
CA THR A 35 3.10 14.46 3.12
C THR A 35 2.72 13.05 3.55
N ILE A 36 1.81 12.91 4.53
CA ILE A 36 1.32 11.60 4.97
C ILE A 36 0.56 10.88 3.85
N TYR A 37 -0.27 11.58 3.07
CA TYR A 37 -0.97 10.98 1.94
C TYR A 37 -0.01 10.49 0.86
N ARG A 38 0.99 11.30 0.50
CA ARG A 38 2.03 10.90 -0.48
C ARG A 38 2.81 9.66 -0.05
N GLU A 39 3.14 9.58 1.24
CA GLU A 39 3.84 8.42 1.77
C GLU A 39 3.00 7.14 1.66
N ARG A 40 1.71 7.20 2.04
CA ARG A 40 0.78 6.08 1.89
C ARG A 40 0.55 5.68 0.43
N GLU A 41 0.45 6.65 -0.47
CA GLU A 41 0.33 6.39 -1.91
C GLU A 41 1.55 5.67 -2.47
N ARG A 42 2.76 6.07 -2.00
CA ARG A 42 3.99 5.40 -2.38
C ARG A 42 4.03 3.96 -1.86
N GLU A 43 3.71 3.76 -0.58
CA GLU A 43 3.64 2.45 0.05
C GLU A 43 2.62 1.55 -0.67
N LEU A 44 1.43 2.08 -1.00
CA LEU A 44 0.41 1.34 -1.76
C LEU A 44 0.95 0.86 -3.12
N ARG A 45 1.63 1.71 -3.88
CA ARG A 45 2.20 1.33 -5.17
C ARG A 45 3.30 0.28 -5.03
N GLU A 46 4.16 0.39 -4.02
CA GLU A 46 5.19 -0.59 -3.71
C GLU A 46 4.58 -1.96 -3.35
N ASP A 47 3.53 -1.96 -2.53
CA ASP A 47 2.83 -3.19 -2.13
C ASP A 47 2.10 -3.85 -3.30
N LEU A 48 1.37 -3.09 -4.12
CA LEU A 48 0.73 -3.59 -5.34
C LEU A 48 1.76 -4.21 -6.28
N TRP A 49 2.87 -3.49 -6.52
CA TRP A 49 3.95 -4.00 -7.36
C TRP A 49 4.57 -5.28 -6.79
N MET A 50 4.79 -5.35 -5.47
CA MET A 50 5.32 -6.54 -4.80
C MET A 50 4.42 -7.76 -4.98
N ILE A 51 3.09 -7.59 -4.83
CA ILE A 51 2.13 -8.69 -4.99
C ILE A 51 2.08 -9.12 -6.46
N ARG A 52 1.99 -8.18 -7.41
CA ARG A 52 1.97 -8.45 -8.85
C ARG A 52 3.24 -9.16 -9.31
N ASP A 53 4.42 -8.72 -8.86
CA ASP A 53 5.69 -9.42 -9.12
C ASP A 53 5.68 -10.86 -8.56
N GLY A 54 5.08 -11.07 -7.38
CA GLY A 54 4.87 -12.39 -6.82
C GLY A 54 3.97 -13.29 -7.67
N ILE A 55 2.88 -12.75 -8.21
CA ILE A 55 1.96 -13.42 -9.13
C ILE A 55 2.68 -13.78 -10.43
N ASP A 56 3.41 -12.84 -11.02
CA ASP A 56 4.14 -13.05 -12.27
C ASP A 56 5.22 -14.12 -12.11
N ARG A 57 5.98 -14.11 -11.01
CA ARG A 57 6.97 -15.16 -10.71
C ARG A 57 6.35 -16.53 -10.50
N TYR A 58 5.16 -16.60 -9.91
CA TYR A 58 4.41 -17.84 -9.79
C TYR A 58 4.04 -18.37 -11.17
N LYS A 59 3.44 -17.51 -12.01
CA LYS A 59 3.07 -17.85 -13.40
C LYS A 59 4.27 -18.32 -14.21
N ASP A 60 5.37 -17.59 -14.16
CA ASP A 60 6.61 -17.95 -14.87
C ASP A 60 7.16 -19.32 -14.44
N ALA A 61 7.09 -19.64 -13.16
CA ALA A 61 7.51 -20.95 -12.66
C ALA A 61 6.57 -22.07 -13.11
N ALA A 62 5.26 -21.81 -13.11
CA ALA A 62 4.24 -22.73 -13.60
C ALA A 62 4.38 -22.99 -15.10
N ASP A 63 4.57 -21.93 -15.91
CA ASP A 63 4.76 -22.02 -17.37
C ASP A 63 6.02 -22.81 -17.74
N ARG A 64 7.05 -22.77 -16.91
CA ARG A 64 8.24 -23.62 -17.05
C ARG A 64 8.07 -25.06 -16.54
N GLY A 65 6.90 -25.40 -16.05
CA GLY A 65 6.61 -26.75 -15.54
C GLY A 65 7.29 -27.08 -14.21
N ALA A 66 7.64 -26.07 -13.39
CA ALA A 66 8.28 -26.29 -12.10
C ALA A 66 7.38 -27.03 -11.10
N PHE A 67 6.07 -26.94 -11.28
CA PHE A 67 5.03 -27.65 -10.50
C PHE A 67 3.74 -27.75 -11.34
N GLN A 68 2.82 -28.60 -10.88
CA GLN A 68 1.53 -28.75 -11.55
C GLN A 68 0.53 -27.70 -11.04
N THR A 69 -0.20 -27.10 -11.96
CA THR A 69 -1.27 -26.15 -11.69
C THR A 69 -2.64 -26.76 -11.87
N LYS A 70 -3.65 -26.13 -11.30
CA LYS A 70 -5.04 -26.55 -11.46
C LYS A 70 -5.50 -26.26 -12.89
N VAL A 71 -6.24 -27.22 -13.49
CA VAL A 71 -6.82 -27.02 -14.82
C VAL A 71 -7.77 -25.83 -14.82
N GLY A 72 -7.61 -24.92 -15.78
CA GLY A 72 -8.40 -23.69 -15.90
C GLY A 72 -7.89 -22.52 -15.06
N SER A 73 -6.73 -22.66 -14.36
CA SER A 73 -6.12 -21.55 -13.65
C SER A 73 -5.26 -20.63 -14.53
N GLU A 74 -5.06 -21.00 -15.80
CA GLU A 74 -4.16 -20.29 -16.73
C GLU A 74 -2.74 -20.08 -16.15
N ASN A 75 -2.32 -21.02 -15.27
CA ASN A 75 -1.05 -20.97 -14.54
C ASN A 75 -0.89 -19.81 -13.55
N TYR A 76 -1.96 -19.10 -13.21
CA TYR A 76 -2.00 -18.12 -12.13
C TYR A 76 -2.30 -18.79 -10.78
N PRO A 77 -1.89 -18.15 -9.65
CA PRO A 77 -2.15 -18.71 -8.32
C PRO A 77 -3.66 -18.76 -8.01
N PRO A 78 -4.11 -19.77 -7.25
CA PRO A 78 -5.53 -19.87 -6.85
C PRO A 78 -5.95 -18.82 -5.84
N ASP A 79 -5.02 -18.33 -5.02
CA ASP A 79 -5.21 -17.31 -3.99
C ASP A 79 -3.86 -16.67 -3.61
N LEU A 80 -3.90 -15.56 -2.86
CA LEU A 80 -2.68 -14.89 -2.39
C LEU A 80 -1.93 -15.68 -1.31
N ASP A 81 -2.62 -16.50 -0.53
CA ASP A 81 -1.99 -17.31 0.51
C ASP A 81 -1.05 -18.35 -0.09
N THR A 82 -1.35 -18.86 -1.27
CA THR A 82 -0.49 -19.77 -2.02
C THR A 82 0.88 -19.17 -2.33
N LEU A 83 0.96 -17.84 -2.58
CA LEU A 83 2.23 -17.16 -2.81
C LEU A 83 3.12 -17.14 -1.56
N VAL A 84 2.52 -17.09 -0.37
CA VAL A 84 3.23 -17.06 0.93
C VAL A 84 3.54 -18.48 1.43
N THR A 85 2.54 -19.36 1.40
CA THR A 85 2.72 -20.77 1.82
C THR A 85 3.65 -21.51 0.87
N GLY A 86 3.59 -21.16 -0.41
CA GLY A 86 4.37 -21.73 -1.49
C GLY A 86 3.78 -23.05 -2.01
N VAL A 87 4.31 -23.49 -3.15
CA VAL A 87 3.95 -24.75 -3.81
C VAL A 87 5.08 -25.75 -3.76
N ASP A 88 4.72 -27.01 -3.68
CA ASP A 88 5.71 -28.11 -3.67
C ASP A 88 6.23 -28.32 -5.08
N ALA A 89 7.55 -28.25 -5.25
CA ALA A 89 8.26 -28.54 -6.48
C ALA A 89 9.24 -29.69 -6.23
N PRO A 90 9.71 -30.42 -7.28
CA PRO A 90 10.48 -31.64 -7.14
C PRO A 90 11.74 -31.52 -6.26
N VAL A 91 12.36 -30.35 -6.21
CA VAL A 91 13.61 -30.14 -5.47
C VAL A 91 13.37 -29.44 -4.13
N LYS A 92 12.48 -28.43 -4.11
CA LYS A 92 12.20 -27.63 -2.92
C LYS A 92 10.86 -26.92 -3.05
N LYS A 93 10.28 -26.54 -1.92
CA LYS A 93 9.11 -25.69 -1.89
C LYS A 93 9.43 -24.27 -2.41
N LEU A 94 8.66 -23.80 -3.40
CA LEU A 94 8.82 -22.48 -4.00
C LEU A 94 7.85 -21.50 -3.32
N LYS A 95 8.40 -20.42 -2.79
CA LYS A 95 7.64 -19.30 -2.21
C LYS A 95 7.88 -18.05 -3.05
N PHE A 96 6.84 -17.27 -3.26
CA PHE A 96 6.85 -16.10 -4.14
C PHE A 96 6.69 -14.81 -3.35
N LEU A 97 6.04 -14.87 -2.17
CA LEU A 97 5.96 -13.77 -1.21
C LEU A 97 6.44 -14.23 0.16
N ARG A 98 6.98 -13.31 0.95
CA ARG A 98 7.31 -13.57 2.36
C ARG A 98 6.09 -13.47 3.25
N ARG A 99 5.24 -12.50 2.98
CA ARG A 99 3.96 -12.22 3.65
C ARG A 99 3.09 -11.39 2.72
N ILE A 100 1.78 -11.42 2.91
CA ILE A 100 0.86 -10.48 2.27
C ILE A 100 1.04 -9.15 2.98
N PRO A 101 1.35 -8.04 2.26
CA PRO A 101 1.50 -6.72 2.86
C PRO A 101 0.15 -6.20 3.38
N VAL A 102 0.23 -5.27 4.32
CA VAL A 102 -0.96 -4.58 4.86
C VAL A 102 -1.25 -3.37 3.98
N ASP A 103 -2.43 -3.30 3.41
CA ASP A 103 -2.86 -2.15 2.60
C ASP A 103 -2.82 -0.85 3.45
N PRO A 104 -2.03 0.15 3.09
CA PRO A 104 -1.87 1.39 3.85
C PRO A 104 -3.13 2.26 3.87
N MET A 105 -4.08 2.03 2.93
CA MET A 105 -5.34 2.78 2.85
C MET A 105 -6.42 2.19 3.75
N THR A 106 -6.59 0.86 3.75
CA THR A 106 -7.59 0.15 4.56
C THR A 106 -7.06 -0.29 5.91
N LYS A 107 -5.73 -0.37 6.09
CA LYS A 107 -5.01 -0.90 7.26
C LYS A 107 -5.30 -2.37 7.53
N LYS A 108 -5.66 -3.12 6.51
CA LYS A 108 -5.94 -4.55 6.55
C LYS A 108 -5.07 -5.29 5.53
N ALA A 109 -4.74 -6.55 5.80
CA ALA A 109 -4.06 -7.42 4.83
C ALA A 109 -5.09 -8.09 3.89
N GLU A 110 -6.09 -7.32 3.46
CA GLU A 110 -7.18 -7.78 2.60
C GLU A 110 -7.16 -6.99 1.30
N TRP A 111 -6.78 -7.67 0.22
CA TRP A 111 -6.74 -7.11 -1.11
C TRP A 111 -7.98 -7.52 -1.92
N GLY A 112 -8.42 -6.68 -2.83
CA GLY A 112 -9.30 -7.08 -3.91
C GLY A 112 -8.52 -7.93 -4.90
N MET A 113 -9.15 -8.93 -5.49
CA MET A 113 -8.55 -9.82 -6.47
C MET A 113 -9.36 -9.79 -7.74
N ARG A 114 -8.71 -10.01 -8.89
CA ARG A 114 -9.34 -10.22 -10.18
C ARG A 114 -8.76 -11.47 -10.82
N SER A 115 -9.64 -12.27 -11.41
CA SER A 115 -9.24 -13.38 -12.27
C SER A 115 -8.95 -12.86 -13.67
N MET A 116 -8.21 -13.63 -14.46
CA MET A 116 -7.94 -13.27 -15.86
C MET A 116 -9.23 -13.21 -16.72
N GLN A 117 -10.27 -13.91 -16.27
CA GLN A 117 -11.58 -13.97 -16.93
C GLN A 117 -12.54 -12.86 -16.49
N ASP A 118 -12.20 -12.12 -15.43
CA ASP A 118 -13.04 -11.04 -14.92
C ASP A 118 -12.90 -9.78 -15.77
N ASP A 119 -13.95 -8.96 -15.80
CA ASP A 119 -13.86 -7.64 -16.41
C ASP A 119 -12.86 -6.76 -15.68
N LYS A 120 -12.16 -5.91 -16.43
CA LYS A 120 -11.11 -5.02 -15.92
C LYS A 120 -11.56 -4.16 -14.72
N ASP A 121 -12.81 -3.74 -14.73
CA ASP A 121 -13.40 -2.87 -13.71
C ASP A 121 -14.28 -3.64 -12.72
N SER A 122 -14.19 -4.98 -12.70
CA SER A 122 -14.98 -5.80 -11.78
C SER A 122 -14.54 -5.58 -10.33
N ASP A 123 -15.52 -5.33 -9.47
CA ASP A 123 -15.34 -5.29 -8.01
C ASP A 123 -15.60 -6.68 -7.36
N SER A 124 -15.92 -7.70 -8.18
CA SER A 124 -16.14 -9.07 -7.73
C SER A 124 -15.11 -10.02 -8.34
N TRP A 125 -14.56 -10.89 -7.50
CA TRP A 125 -13.60 -11.90 -7.92
C TRP A 125 -14.31 -13.17 -8.37
N GLY A 126 -14.00 -13.64 -9.59
CA GLY A 126 -14.57 -14.88 -10.15
C GLY A 126 -14.07 -16.17 -9.50
N GLY A 127 -13.00 -16.13 -8.69
CA GLY A 127 -12.52 -17.26 -7.89
C GLY A 127 -11.73 -18.33 -8.66
N GLN A 128 -11.48 -18.16 -9.97
CA GLN A 128 -10.75 -19.13 -10.78
C GLN A 128 -9.24 -19.07 -10.53
N ASN A 129 -8.71 -17.87 -10.43
CA ASN A 129 -7.29 -17.58 -10.25
C ASN A 129 -7.10 -16.14 -9.74
N VAL A 130 -5.89 -15.76 -9.39
CA VAL A 130 -5.53 -14.38 -9.07
C VAL A 130 -4.59 -13.86 -10.16
N PHE A 131 -5.15 -13.07 -11.06
CA PHE A 131 -4.42 -12.41 -12.14
C PHE A 131 -3.91 -11.04 -11.71
N ASP A 132 -4.76 -10.26 -11.03
CA ASP A 132 -4.43 -8.91 -10.55
C ASP A 132 -5.00 -8.66 -9.16
N VAL A 133 -4.45 -7.64 -8.49
CA VAL A 133 -4.86 -7.20 -7.17
C VAL A 133 -5.07 -5.70 -7.13
N TYR A 134 -5.98 -5.25 -6.28
CA TYR A 134 -6.28 -3.84 -6.05
C TYR A 134 -6.60 -3.57 -4.58
N THR A 135 -6.50 -2.32 -4.14
CA THR A 135 -6.96 -1.92 -2.80
C THR A 135 -8.48 -1.86 -2.76
N LYS A 136 -9.08 -2.31 -1.65
CA LYS A 136 -10.53 -2.16 -1.40
C LYS A 136 -10.91 -0.77 -0.88
N SER A 137 -10.02 0.22 -0.99
CA SER A 137 -10.29 1.59 -0.58
C SER A 137 -11.04 2.36 -1.66
N ASP A 138 -12.18 2.96 -1.30
CA ASP A 138 -12.95 3.86 -2.16
C ASP A 138 -12.43 5.30 -2.18
N GLN A 139 -11.32 5.57 -1.49
CA GLN A 139 -10.73 6.91 -1.41
C GLN A 139 -10.12 7.32 -2.75
N THR A 140 -10.02 8.66 -2.92
CA THR A 140 -9.43 9.28 -4.10
C THR A 140 -8.01 9.74 -3.77
N ALA A 141 -7.09 9.51 -4.68
CA ALA A 141 -5.70 9.93 -4.61
C ALA A 141 -5.55 11.44 -4.78
N LEU A 142 -4.36 11.95 -4.47
CA LEU A 142 -4.04 13.38 -4.61
C LEU A 142 -4.11 13.87 -6.07
N ASP A 143 -3.98 12.98 -7.04
CA ASP A 143 -4.10 13.26 -8.47
C ASP A 143 -5.55 13.18 -9.00
N GLY A 144 -6.51 12.81 -8.16
CA GLY A 144 -7.92 12.68 -8.49
C GLY A 144 -8.35 11.29 -8.99
N THR A 145 -7.42 10.32 -9.14
CA THR A 145 -7.75 8.95 -9.48
C THR A 145 -8.25 8.18 -8.25
N LYS A 146 -9.03 7.11 -8.45
CA LYS A 146 -9.41 6.23 -7.34
C LYS A 146 -8.30 5.23 -7.08
N TYR A 147 -7.98 4.97 -5.80
CA TYR A 147 -6.96 3.99 -5.46
C TYR A 147 -7.26 2.58 -5.96
N LYS A 148 -8.54 2.20 -6.04
CA LYS A 148 -8.95 0.89 -6.57
C LYS A 148 -8.65 0.67 -8.06
N ASP A 149 -8.33 1.73 -8.78
CA ASP A 149 -8.02 1.69 -10.21
C ASP A 149 -6.50 1.62 -10.49
N TRP A 150 -5.67 1.55 -9.43
CA TRP A 150 -4.20 1.53 -9.52
C TRP A 150 -3.60 0.11 -9.76
#